data_ff38eb25342c2b47e7415db88b67fbb0
#
_entry.id   ff38eb25342c2b47e7415db88b67fbb0
#
_cell.length_a   1.000
_cell.length_b   1.000
_cell.length_c   1.000
_cell.angle_alpha   90.00
_cell.angle_beta   90.00
_cell.angle_gamma   90.00
#
_symmetry.space_group_name_H-M   'P 1'
#
loop_
_entity.id
_entity.type
_entity.pdbx_description
1 polymer ?
#
loop_
_entity_poly.entity_id
_entity_poly.type
_entity_poly.pdbx_seq_one_letter_code
_entity_poly.pdbx_strand_id
1 'polypeptide(L)'
;MKFTARSMIVSLSLLVALTMVVLTTASHAQAPAKSLKEALAGHWQLVSVTANERTPYGANPHGSMFLDAAGHFSIIVVSDGDARSVAYFGTYAVNEADKLMTLHLEESVGGGSPNAAGRDLKRLLALNGDELTMQNQTPAGTPGNIKLTWKQAN
;
A
#
# COMPACT_ATOMS: atom_id res chain seq x y z
N MET A 1 -84.31 -19.24 -49.22
CA MET A 1 -83.93 -18.01 -49.92
C MET A 1 -82.51 -17.67 -49.59
N LYS A 2 -81.74 -17.48 -50.63
CA LYS A 2 -80.31 -17.20 -50.62
C LYS A 2 -79.99 -15.78 -50.13
N PHE A 3 -78.94 -15.57 -49.30
CA PHE A 3 -78.11 -14.39 -49.41
C PHE A 3 -76.71 -14.69 -48.89
N THR A 4 -75.76 -14.60 -49.76
CA THR A 4 -74.32 -14.65 -49.60
C THR A 4 -73.84 -13.31 -49.09
N ALA A 5 -73.04 -13.32 -48.03
CA ALA A 5 -72.26 -12.14 -47.61
C ALA A 5 -70.79 -12.45 -47.74
N ARG A 6 -70.14 -11.72 -48.59
CA ARG A 6 -68.72 -11.77 -48.92
C ARG A 6 -67.89 -11.25 -47.74
N SER A 7 -67.00 -12.06 -47.28
CA SER A 7 -65.98 -11.72 -46.30
C SER A 7 -64.93 -10.85 -46.95
N MET A 8 -64.70 -9.66 -46.39
CA MET A 8 -63.63 -8.75 -46.78
C MET A 8 -62.55 -8.86 -45.73
N ILE A 9 -61.48 -9.56 -46.11
CA ILE A 9 -60.29 -9.71 -45.27
C ILE A 9 -59.48 -8.45 -45.43
N VAL A 10 -59.40 -7.64 -44.37
CA VAL A 10 -58.43 -6.54 -44.27
C VAL A 10 -57.23 -7.03 -43.53
N SER A 11 -56.16 -7.27 -44.33
CA SER A 11 -54.85 -7.62 -43.80
C SER A 11 -54.19 -6.40 -43.17
N LEU A 12 -54.19 -6.32 -41.85
CA LEU A 12 -53.44 -5.31 -41.12
C LEU A 12 -52.01 -5.84 -40.84
N SER A 13 -51.09 -5.41 -41.71
CA SER A 13 -49.68 -5.72 -41.54
C SER A 13 -49.10 -4.90 -40.40
N LEU A 14 -48.95 -5.52 -39.22
CA LEU A 14 -48.29 -4.92 -38.08
C LEU A 14 -46.77 -5.02 -38.26
N LEU A 15 -46.13 -3.94 -38.69
CA LEU A 15 -44.68 -3.82 -38.78
C LEU A 15 -44.10 -3.60 -37.41
N VAL A 16 -43.64 -4.69 -36.76
CA VAL A 16 -42.93 -4.59 -35.48
C VAL A 16 -41.48 -4.20 -35.78
N ALA A 17 -41.17 -2.94 -35.67
CA ALA A 17 -39.80 -2.46 -35.69
C ALA A 17 -39.10 -2.82 -34.35
N LEU A 18 -38.31 -3.91 -34.38
CA LEU A 18 -37.48 -4.35 -33.28
C LEU A 18 -36.26 -3.44 -33.20
N THR A 19 -36.34 -2.36 -32.42
CA THR A 19 -35.19 -1.53 -32.10
C THR A 19 -34.27 -2.28 -31.12
N MET A 20 -33.21 -2.90 -31.65
CA MET A 20 -32.09 -3.40 -30.83
C MET A 20 -31.39 -2.23 -30.20
N VAL A 21 -31.65 -1.99 -28.93
CA VAL A 21 -30.84 -1.13 -28.07
C VAL A 21 -29.58 -1.91 -27.73
N VAL A 22 -28.51 -1.64 -28.49
CA VAL A 22 -27.17 -2.14 -28.14
C VAL A 22 -26.71 -1.35 -26.90
N LEU A 23 -26.89 -1.92 -25.69
CA LEU A 23 -26.23 -1.43 -24.49
C LEU A 23 -24.73 -1.71 -24.66
N THR A 24 -23.99 -0.71 -25.13
CA THR A 24 -22.54 -0.69 -25.00
C THR A 24 -22.22 -0.52 -23.51
N THR A 25 -22.00 -1.61 -22.81
CA THR A 25 -21.35 -1.59 -21.49
C THR A 25 -19.93 -1.09 -21.71
N ALA A 26 -19.71 0.21 -21.47
CA ALA A 26 -18.37 0.74 -21.36
C ALA A 26 -17.70 0.02 -20.18
N SER A 27 -16.92 -1.02 -20.46
CA SER A 27 -16.01 -1.59 -19.48
C SER A 27 -15.04 -0.49 -19.12
N HIS A 28 -15.27 0.16 -17.96
CA HIS A 28 -14.27 1.01 -17.36
C HIS A 28 -13.11 0.09 -17.02
N ALA A 29 -12.09 0.10 -17.85
CA ALA A 29 -10.83 -0.55 -17.55
C ALA A 29 -10.33 0.10 -16.26
N GLN A 30 -10.50 -0.59 -15.14
CA GLN A 30 -9.98 -0.17 -13.85
C GLN A 30 -8.47 -0.10 -14.01
N ALA A 31 -7.87 1.07 -13.78
CA ALA A 31 -6.43 1.21 -13.81
C ALA A 31 -5.81 0.09 -12.93
N PRO A 32 -4.76 -0.57 -13.38
CA PRO A 32 -4.14 -1.64 -12.61
C PRO A 32 -3.81 -1.13 -11.22
N ALA A 33 -4.21 -1.87 -10.20
CA ALA A 33 -3.90 -1.53 -8.81
C ALA A 33 -2.38 -1.39 -8.68
N LYS A 34 -1.92 -0.29 -8.06
CA LYS A 34 -0.48 -0.10 -7.79
C LYS A 34 0.06 -1.29 -7.01
N SER A 35 1.23 -1.76 -7.36
CA SER A 35 1.95 -2.74 -6.55
C SER A 35 2.25 -2.17 -5.17
N LEU A 36 2.48 -3.05 -4.18
CA LEU A 36 2.83 -2.59 -2.83
C LEU A 36 4.12 -1.74 -2.86
N LYS A 37 5.11 -2.13 -3.67
CA LYS A 37 6.35 -1.36 -3.84
C LYS A 37 6.08 0.05 -4.37
N GLU A 38 5.21 0.20 -5.36
CA GLU A 38 4.83 1.51 -5.91
C GLU A 38 4.03 2.35 -4.90
N ALA A 39 3.18 1.71 -4.10
CA ALA A 39 2.41 2.40 -3.06
C ALA A 39 3.29 2.89 -1.89
N LEU A 40 4.40 2.21 -1.64
CA LEU A 40 5.36 2.57 -0.59
C LEU A 40 6.29 3.71 -1.01
N ALA A 41 6.51 3.92 -2.32
CA ALA A 41 7.41 4.97 -2.79
C ALA A 41 6.89 6.36 -2.39
N GLY A 42 7.78 7.18 -1.82
CA GLY A 42 7.46 8.53 -1.40
C GLY A 42 8.12 8.92 -0.08
N HIS A 43 7.59 10.00 0.49
CA HIS A 43 8.03 10.55 1.76
C HIS A 43 7.03 10.18 2.86
N TRP A 44 7.56 9.74 4.00
CA TRP A 44 6.80 9.31 5.16
C TRP A 44 7.27 10.03 6.42
N GLN A 45 6.33 10.50 7.22
CA GLN A 45 6.60 11.11 8.53
C GLN A 45 6.32 10.09 9.64
N LEU A 46 7.20 10.04 10.62
CA LEU A 46 7.03 9.16 11.77
C LEU A 46 5.87 9.64 12.65
N VAL A 47 5.01 8.72 13.02
CA VAL A 47 3.90 8.94 13.96
C VAL A 47 4.27 8.40 15.33
N SER A 48 4.79 7.17 15.38
CA SER A 48 5.13 6.53 16.66
C SER A 48 6.15 5.42 16.52
N VAL A 49 6.85 5.14 17.60
CA VAL A 49 7.67 3.93 17.77
C VAL A 49 7.27 3.25 19.06
N THR A 50 6.86 2.00 18.99
CA THR A 50 6.52 1.19 20.16
C THR A 50 7.37 -0.06 20.24
N ALA A 51 7.67 -0.49 21.46
CA ALA A 51 8.38 -1.74 21.75
C ALA A 51 7.79 -2.38 23.01
N ASN A 52 7.00 -3.47 22.88
CA ASN A 52 6.27 -4.07 23.99
C ASN A 52 5.51 -3.02 24.83
N GLU A 53 4.67 -2.23 24.18
CA GLU A 53 3.87 -1.16 24.79
C GLU A 53 4.67 0.03 25.37
N ARG A 54 6.01 -0.01 25.26
CA ARG A 54 6.87 1.12 25.64
C ARG A 54 7.12 2.02 24.43
N THR A 55 7.45 3.28 24.71
CA THR A 55 7.83 4.28 23.69
C THR A 55 9.34 4.57 23.80
N PRO A 56 10.20 3.73 23.22
CA PRO A 56 11.66 3.83 23.42
C PRO A 56 12.28 5.11 22.83
N TYR A 57 11.52 5.84 22.03
CA TYR A 57 11.91 7.12 21.43
C TYR A 57 11.10 8.30 21.99
N GLY A 58 10.43 8.11 23.14
CA GLY A 58 9.57 9.13 23.75
C GLY A 58 8.13 9.07 23.26
N ALA A 59 7.30 9.97 23.76
CA ALA A 59 5.87 10.04 23.43
C ALA A 59 5.63 10.68 22.04
N ASN A 60 6.50 11.61 21.64
CA ASN A 60 6.38 12.38 20.39
C ASN A 60 7.68 12.29 19.58
N PRO A 61 8.08 11.11 19.10
CA PRO A 61 9.28 10.98 18.29
C PRO A 61 9.09 11.70 16.95
N HIS A 62 10.19 12.21 16.41
CA HIS A 62 10.22 12.80 15.08
C HIS A 62 10.97 11.86 14.13
N GLY A 63 10.58 11.84 12.88
CA GLY A 63 11.31 11.03 11.91
C GLY A 63 10.80 11.22 10.49
N SER A 64 11.65 10.84 9.59
CA SER A 64 11.40 10.91 8.15
C SER A 64 11.91 9.65 7.49
N MET A 65 11.15 9.15 6.54
CA MET A 65 11.55 8.04 5.70
C MET A 65 11.27 8.38 4.24
N PHE A 66 12.26 8.14 3.39
CA PHE A 66 12.15 8.24 1.94
C PHE A 66 12.36 6.86 1.34
N LEU A 67 11.45 6.48 0.45
CA LEU A 67 11.54 5.25 -0.35
C LEU A 67 11.42 5.67 -1.82
N ASP A 68 12.39 5.34 -2.65
CA ASP A 68 12.29 5.59 -4.09
C ASP A 68 11.85 4.35 -4.88
N ALA A 69 11.38 4.55 -6.09
CA ALA A 69 10.94 3.45 -6.95
C ALA A 69 12.11 2.55 -7.40
N ALA A 70 13.34 3.05 -7.41
CA ALA A 70 14.52 2.29 -7.76
C ALA A 70 14.92 1.29 -6.67
N GLY A 71 14.46 1.51 -5.44
CA GLY A 71 14.69 0.61 -4.31
C GLY A 71 15.74 1.15 -3.33
N HIS A 72 15.96 2.46 -3.29
CA HIS A 72 16.77 3.09 -2.25
C HIS A 72 15.90 3.63 -1.14
N PHE A 73 16.45 3.66 0.05
CA PHE A 73 15.76 4.22 1.21
C PHE A 73 16.68 5.06 2.08
N SER A 74 16.09 5.99 2.82
CA SER A 74 16.70 6.62 3.99
C SER A 74 15.67 6.72 5.10
N ILE A 75 16.08 6.45 6.33
CA ILE A 75 15.24 6.53 7.53
C ILE A 75 15.99 7.28 8.61
N ILE A 76 15.32 8.28 9.21
CA ILE A 76 15.80 9.04 10.35
C ILE A 76 14.72 8.97 11.42
N VAL A 77 15.10 8.59 12.64
CA VAL A 77 14.24 8.61 13.82
C VAL A 77 14.96 9.38 14.91
N VAL A 78 14.33 10.43 15.38
CA VAL A 78 14.82 11.31 16.46
C VAL A 78 13.92 11.13 17.66
N SER A 79 14.50 10.85 18.83
CA SER A 79 13.73 10.71 20.04
C SER A 79 13.22 12.07 20.55
N ASP A 80 12.09 12.03 21.23
CA ASP A 80 11.58 13.12 22.06
C ASP A 80 12.35 13.10 23.38
N GLY A 81 13.41 13.90 23.47
CA GLY A 81 14.36 13.94 24.59
C GLY A 81 15.75 13.35 24.28
N ASP A 82 16.54 13.09 25.30
CA ASP A 82 17.99 12.88 25.16
C ASP A 82 18.43 11.49 24.68
N ALA A 83 17.51 10.56 24.44
CA ALA A 83 17.93 9.19 24.56
C ALA A 83 18.45 8.54 23.29
N ARG A 84 17.80 8.69 22.14
CA ARG A 84 18.17 7.83 21.00
C ARG A 84 17.73 8.41 19.67
N SER A 85 18.66 8.84 18.89
CA SER A 85 18.41 9.11 17.47
C SER A 85 19.13 8.07 16.63
N VAL A 86 18.54 7.68 15.52
CA VAL A 86 19.14 6.75 14.57
C VAL A 86 18.87 7.25 13.16
N ALA A 87 19.87 7.15 12.32
CA ALA A 87 19.73 7.34 10.88
C ALA A 87 20.40 6.19 10.14
N TYR A 88 19.77 5.71 9.09
CA TYR A 88 20.33 4.67 8.24
C TYR A 88 19.76 4.75 6.82
N PHE A 89 20.54 4.31 5.86
CA PHE A 89 20.16 4.29 4.45
C PHE A 89 20.73 3.07 3.74
N GLY A 90 20.24 2.82 2.54
CA GLY A 90 20.66 1.72 1.70
C GLY A 90 19.64 1.36 0.65
N THR A 91 19.52 0.08 0.34
CA THR A 91 18.58 -0.44 -0.63
C THR A 91 17.47 -1.26 0.03
N TYR A 92 16.31 -1.35 -0.64
CA TYR A 92 15.22 -2.16 -0.14
C TYR A 92 14.59 -3.02 -1.23
N ALA A 93 14.06 -4.16 -0.82
CA ALA A 93 13.23 -5.05 -1.63
C ALA A 93 11.92 -5.36 -0.90
N VAL A 94 10.84 -5.57 -1.65
CA VAL A 94 9.52 -5.92 -1.11
C VAL A 94 9.10 -7.27 -1.66
N ASN A 95 8.81 -8.21 -0.77
CA ASN A 95 8.05 -9.41 -1.08
C ASN A 95 6.56 -9.08 -0.83
N GLU A 96 5.80 -8.91 -1.90
CA GLU A 96 4.41 -8.50 -1.83
C GLU A 96 3.49 -9.60 -1.27
N ALA A 97 3.80 -10.87 -1.55
CA ALA A 97 3.02 -12.00 -1.05
C ALA A 97 3.06 -12.09 0.47
N ASP A 98 4.24 -11.89 1.05
CA ASP A 98 4.47 -11.96 2.49
C ASP A 98 4.30 -10.60 3.18
N LYS A 99 4.09 -9.53 2.42
CA LYS A 99 4.12 -8.13 2.91
C LYS A 99 5.39 -7.84 3.70
N LEU A 100 6.51 -8.30 3.19
CA LEU A 100 7.80 -8.23 3.85
C LEU A 100 8.73 -7.28 3.08
N MET A 101 9.29 -6.29 3.78
CA MET A 101 10.37 -5.44 3.28
C MET A 101 11.68 -5.90 3.89
N THR A 102 12.69 -6.07 3.06
CA THR A 102 14.07 -6.24 3.48
C THR A 102 14.83 -4.95 3.19
N LEU A 103 15.39 -4.36 4.23
CA LEU A 103 16.25 -3.17 4.15
C LEU A 103 17.69 -3.65 4.25
N HIS A 104 18.48 -3.48 3.19
CA HIS A 104 19.92 -3.74 3.21
C HIS A 104 20.64 -2.43 3.56
N LEU A 105 21.29 -2.40 4.72
CA LEU A 105 21.94 -1.20 5.23
C LEU A 105 23.29 -1.01 4.57
N GLU A 106 23.47 0.14 3.92
CA GLU A 106 24.80 0.58 3.45
C GLU A 106 25.55 1.28 4.57
N GLU A 107 24.85 2.11 5.37
CA GLU A 107 25.45 2.80 6.51
C GLU A 107 24.38 3.12 7.58
N SER A 108 24.83 3.30 8.83
CA SER A 108 23.99 3.74 9.93
C SER A 108 24.76 4.53 10.98
N VAL A 109 24.06 5.48 11.63
CA VAL A 109 24.60 6.27 12.74
C VAL A 109 23.59 6.31 13.88
N GLY A 110 24.07 6.39 15.11
CA GLY A 110 23.25 6.46 16.30
C GLY A 110 22.60 5.12 16.66
N GLY A 111 21.61 5.17 17.56
CA GLY A 111 20.95 3.96 18.06
C GLY A 111 21.88 3.03 18.84
N GLY A 112 21.44 1.83 19.10
CA GLY A 112 22.20 0.83 19.84
C GLY A 112 23.11 -0.09 18.99
N SER A 113 23.28 0.21 17.73
CA SER A 113 24.07 -0.64 16.80
C SER A 113 24.85 0.25 15.82
N PRO A 114 25.93 0.88 16.30
CA PRO A 114 26.88 1.50 15.35
C PRO A 114 27.45 0.40 14.47
N ASN A 115 27.72 0.72 13.19
CA ASN A 115 28.26 -0.20 12.18
C ASN A 115 27.29 -1.34 11.78
N ALA A 116 26.03 -1.01 11.51
CA ALA A 116 25.10 -1.95 10.94
C ALA A 116 25.24 -2.12 9.42
N ALA A 117 26.25 -1.54 8.80
CA ALA A 117 26.52 -1.69 7.37
C ALA A 117 26.61 -3.16 6.94
N GLY A 118 26.03 -3.49 5.80
CA GLY A 118 25.94 -4.84 5.26
C GLY A 118 24.90 -5.75 5.95
N ARG A 119 24.11 -5.24 6.89
CA ARG A 119 23.05 -6.02 7.56
C ARG A 119 21.70 -5.84 6.88
N ASP A 120 20.92 -6.91 6.91
CA ASP A 120 19.53 -6.90 6.48
C ASP A 120 18.59 -6.72 7.67
N LEU A 121 17.69 -5.77 7.55
CA LEU A 121 16.59 -5.59 8.50
C LEU A 121 15.28 -5.97 7.83
N LYS A 122 14.62 -6.98 8.37
CA LYS A 122 13.32 -7.43 7.88
C LYS A 122 12.18 -6.72 8.59
N ARG A 123 11.21 -6.25 7.82
CA ARG A 123 10.03 -5.50 8.30
C ARG A 123 8.77 -6.07 7.71
N LEU A 124 7.87 -6.54 8.56
CA LEU A 124 6.49 -6.86 8.18
C LEU A 124 5.74 -5.55 7.98
N LEU A 125 4.99 -5.46 6.89
CA LEU A 125 4.29 -4.26 6.45
C LEU A 125 2.78 -4.40 6.61
N ALA A 126 2.14 -3.31 7.05
CA ALA A 126 0.70 -3.12 6.89
C ALA A 126 0.47 -1.68 6.38
N LEU A 127 -0.10 -1.56 5.19
CA LEU A 127 -0.42 -0.29 4.55
C LEU A 127 -1.94 -0.13 4.50
N ASN A 128 -2.46 0.94 5.10
CA ASN A 128 -3.86 1.30 5.13
C ASN A 128 -4.02 2.77 4.71
N GLY A 129 -4.34 3.00 3.44
CA GLY A 129 -4.41 4.35 2.89
C GLY A 129 -3.04 5.06 2.98
N ASP A 130 -2.98 6.13 3.75
CA ASP A 130 -1.78 6.95 3.98
C ASP A 130 -0.99 6.55 5.25
N GLU A 131 -1.39 5.47 5.94
CA GLU A 131 -0.70 4.96 7.12
C GLU A 131 0.04 3.66 6.82
N LEU A 132 1.33 3.62 7.13
CA LEU A 132 2.20 2.46 7.02
C LEU A 132 2.69 2.03 8.39
N THR A 133 2.44 0.79 8.74
CA THR A 133 3.07 0.13 9.89
C THR A 133 4.22 -0.75 9.43
N MET A 134 5.37 -0.61 10.08
CA MET A 134 6.56 -1.44 9.87
C MET A 134 6.91 -2.12 11.19
N GLN A 135 6.81 -3.44 11.25
CA GLN A 135 7.15 -4.22 12.43
C GLN A 135 8.39 -5.07 12.18
N ASN A 136 9.35 -5.11 13.10
CA ASN A 136 10.51 -5.97 12.92
C ASN A 136 10.08 -7.45 12.88
N GLN A 137 10.77 -8.24 12.06
CA GLN A 137 10.61 -9.68 12.01
C GLN A 137 11.69 -10.34 12.87
N THR A 138 11.31 -11.34 13.66
CA THR A 138 12.25 -12.18 14.41
C THR A 138 12.98 -13.17 13.48
N PRO A 139 14.10 -13.77 13.90
CA PRO A 139 14.75 -14.83 13.14
C PRO A 139 13.85 -16.03 12.83
N ALA A 140 12.84 -16.27 13.65
CA ALA A 140 11.84 -17.32 13.42
C ALA A 140 10.77 -16.94 12.39
N GLY A 141 10.83 -15.74 11.81
CA GLY A 141 9.87 -15.25 10.82
C GLY A 141 8.59 -14.65 11.40
N THR A 142 8.43 -14.63 12.72
CA THR A 142 7.26 -14.06 13.41
C THR A 142 7.41 -12.55 13.62
N PRO A 143 6.31 -11.80 13.87
CA PRO A 143 6.39 -10.40 14.27
C PRO A 143 7.23 -10.24 15.55
N GLY A 144 8.15 -9.27 15.52
CA GLY A 144 8.93 -8.89 16.68
C GLY A 144 8.20 -7.82 17.51
N ASN A 145 8.92 -7.24 18.45
CA ASN A 145 8.35 -6.33 19.44
C ASN A 145 8.43 -4.84 19.07
N ILE A 146 9.19 -4.49 18.03
CA ILE A 146 9.34 -3.07 17.60
C ILE A 146 8.42 -2.80 16.43
N LYS A 147 7.57 -1.80 16.60
CA LYS A 147 6.65 -1.32 15.57
C LYS A 147 6.82 0.18 15.38
N LEU A 148 6.98 0.58 14.12
CA LEU A 148 7.00 1.97 13.68
C LEU A 148 5.73 2.25 12.89
N THR A 149 5.07 3.35 13.19
CA THR A 149 3.92 3.83 12.42
C THR A 149 4.32 5.12 11.70
N TRP A 150 4.04 5.17 10.42
CA TRP A 150 4.37 6.26 9.52
C TRP A 150 3.12 6.78 8.83
N LYS A 151 3.10 8.05 8.51
CA LYS A 151 2.06 8.68 7.69
C LYS A 151 2.69 9.26 6.44
N GLN A 152 2.06 9.02 5.28
CA GLN A 152 2.54 9.57 4.02
C GLN A 152 2.47 11.10 4.07
N ALA A 153 3.57 11.76 3.75
CA ALA A 153 3.61 13.20 3.63
C ALA A 153 3.09 13.62 2.25
N ASN A 154 2.18 14.57 2.23
CA ASN A 154 1.64 15.19 1.02
C ASN A 154 2.63 16.21 0.46
#